data_784882c7e41e678f947a9aaca43c7197
#
_entry.id   784882c7e41e678f947a9aaca43c7197
#
_cell.length_a   1.000
_cell.length_b   1.000
_cell.length_c   1.000
_cell.angle_alpha   90.00
_cell.angle_beta   90.00
_cell.angle_gamma   90.00
#
_symmetry.space_group_name_H-M   'P 1'
#
loop_
_entity.id
_entity.type
_entity.pdbx_description
1 polymer ?
#
loop_
_entity_poly.entity_id
_entity_poly.type
_entity_poly.pdbx_seq_one_letter_code
_entity_poly.pdbx_strand_id
1 'polypeptide(L)'
;MTICESIILGIVEGLTEYLPVSSTGHLIITQYLLGLADSDALKAFHICIQSGAIIAVLGLYYKRVKSMIQGTLQALLTLRRSDLPMEERYPTGARLAVNMVVAFLPAMVLGILFNDTIKSYLFNAPTVAVTWLLGGIAILVFVRYRKKSGKGFGGRELEELTWKDALKIGFMQSIAMCPGTSRSLMTMLGGIFAGLSVAAAVEFSFLLGLITLGAATVHDALLYGKEMVAQIGWWPLIVGTATAWLSAVIAVKWMVGYLNRHSLSIFGTYRIIAAVVMMIMIFTGLEFSHEEKSETDEKAELALCEHR
;
A
#
# COMPACT_ATOMS: atom_id res chain seq x y z
N MET A 1 19.79 0.88 13.40
CA MET A 1 18.40 0.56 13.80
C MET A 1 18.41 -0.63 14.75
N THR A 2 17.69 -0.54 15.86
CA THR A 2 17.55 -1.62 16.85
C THR A 2 16.48 -2.64 16.45
N ILE A 3 16.51 -3.82 17.06
CA ILE A 3 15.46 -4.85 16.86
C ILE A 3 14.08 -4.35 17.33
N CYS A 4 14.02 -3.58 18.43
CA CYS A 4 12.76 -3.01 18.92
C CYS A 4 12.13 -2.03 17.93
N GLU A 5 12.92 -1.13 17.34
CA GLU A 5 12.46 -0.20 16.30
C GLU A 5 11.94 -0.97 15.08
N SER A 6 12.64 -2.02 14.67
CA SER A 6 12.22 -2.88 13.56
C SER A 6 10.89 -3.60 13.84
N ILE A 7 10.68 -4.10 15.08
CA ILE A 7 9.41 -4.69 15.49
C ILE A 7 8.29 -3.67 15.40
N ILE A 8 8.49 -2.46 15.94
CA ILE A 8 7.46 -1.40 15.94
C ILE A 8 7.10 -1.02 14.49
N LEU A 9 8.10 -0.76 13.65
CA LEU A 9 7.88 -0.43 12.23
C LEU A 9 7.18 -1.57 11.49
N GLY A 10 7.56 -2.83 11.73
CA GLY A 10 6.91 -3.99 11.15
C GLY A 10 5.45 -4.14 11.58
N ILE A 11 5.14 -3.91 12.86
CA ILE A 11 3.75 -3.93 13.35
C ILE A 11 2.93 -2.83 12.66
N VAL A 12 3.45 -1.61 12.60
CA VAL A 12 2.78 -0.47 11.96
C VAL A 12 2.54 -0.75 10.48
N GLU A 13 3.55 -1.21 9.76
CA GLU A 13 3.44 -1.56 8.35
C GLU A 13 2.37 -2.63 8.12
N GLY A 14 2.44 -3.75 8.82
CA GLY A 14 1.49 -4.85 8.62
C GLY A 14 0.06 -4.50 9.00
N LEU A 15 -0.16 -3.68 10.05
CA LEU A 15 -1.50 -3.22 10.43
C LEU A 15 -2.10 -2.25 9.41
N THR A 16 -1.29 -1.42 8.76
CA THR A 16 -1.80 -0.27 8.00
C THR A 16 -1.72 -0.42 6.48
N GLU A 17 -0.89 -1.35 5.94
CA GLU A 17 -0.68 -1.46 4.49
C GLU A 17 -1.96 -1.84 3.72
N TYR A 18 -2.68 -2.85 4.18
CA TYR A 18 -3.90 -3.29 3.50
C TYR A 18 -5.18 -2.58 3.98
N LEU A 19 -5.13 -1.91 5.12
CA LEU A 19 -6.21 -1.05 5.57
C LEU A 19 -6.25 0.24 4.74
N PRO A 20 -7.43 0.82 4.51
CA PRO A 20 -7.55 2.05 3.71
C PRO A 20 -7.16 3.31 4.52
N VAL A 21 -6.02 3.23 5.26
CA VAL A 21 -5.54 4.29 6.18
C VAL A 21 -4.18 4.87 5.80
N SER A 22 -3.46 4.28 4.84
CA SER A 22 -2.10 4.64 4.39
C SER A 22 -0.99 4.32 5.38
N SER A 23 -0.22 3.28 5.08
CA SER A 23 0.98 2.87 5.84
C SER A 23 2.07 3.95 5.84
N THR A 24 2.30 4.61 4.69
CA THR A 24 3.32 5.66 4.54
C THR A 24 3.21 6.74 5.61
N GLY A 25 2.01 7.27 5.85
CA GLY A 25 1.84 8.31 6.86
C GLY A 25 2.09 7.81 8.28
N HIS A 26 1.71 6.56 8.59
CA HIS A 26 1.96 5.95 9.89
C HIS A 26 3.44 5.68 10.11
N LEU A 27 4.15 5.21 9.08
CA LEU A 27 5.60 5.00 9.15
C LEU A 27 6.35 6.30 9.36
N ILE A 28 5.98 7.40 8.69
CA ILE A 28 6.57 8.73 8.89
C ILE A 28 6.42 9.19 10.35
N ILE A 29 5.21 9.09 10.92
CA ILE A 29 5.00 9.45 12.32
C ILE A 29 5.79 8.52 13.26
N THR A 30 5.78 7.21 12.98
CA THR A 30 6.48 6.23 13.82
C THR A 30 7.99 6.44 13.77
N GLN A 31 8.55 6.68 12.59
CA GLN A 31 9.95 7.02 12.39
C GLN A 31 10.35 8.25 13.21
N TYR A 32 9.54 9.30 13.13
CA TYR A 32 9.75 10.52 13.91
C TYR A 32 9.74 10.25 15.42
N LEU A 33 8.73 9.51 15.93
CA LEU A 33 8.60 9.19 17.35
C LEU A 33 9.74 8.31 17.88
N LEU A 34 10.36 7.51 17.01
CA LEU A 34 11.52 6.68 17.32
C LEU A 34 12.85 7.45 17.19
N GLY A 35 12.83 8.71 16.72
CA GLY A 35 14.04 9.51 16.51
C GLY A 35 14.95 8.98 15.40
N LEU A 36 14.39 8.25 14.42
CA LEU A 36 15.14 7.70 13.29
C LEU A 36 15.35 8.76 12.21
N ALA A 37 16.60 8.97 11.81
CA ALA A 37 16.94 9.89 10.72
C ALA A 37 16.35 9.40 9.37
N ASP A 38 15.95 10.35 8.52
CA ASP A 38 15.51 10.04 7.16
C ASP A 38 16.72 9.69 6.29
N SER A 39 16.78 8.45 5.84
CA SER A 39 17.84 7.93 4.97
C SER A 39 17.26 7.04 3.88
N ASP A 40 17.97 6.91 2.76
CA ASP A 40 17.53 6.03 1.68
C ASP A 40 17.51 4.55 2.10
N ALA A 41 18.41 4.16 3.03
CA ALA A 41 18.40 2.83 3.64
C ALA A 41 17.12 2.59 4.47
N LEU A 42 16.63 3.57 5.22
CA LEU A 42 15.40 3.46 5.99
C LEU A 42 14.16 3.43 5.09
N LYS A 43 14.14 4.23 4.02
CA LYS A 43 13.09 4.17 2.98
C LYS A 43 13.04 2.79 2.32
N ALA A 44 14.21 2.26 1.94
CA ALA A 44 14.31 0.91 1.40
C ALA A 44 13.87 -0.16 2.41
N PHE A 45 14.18 0.00 3.69
CA PHE A 45 13.71 -0.88 4.75
C PHE A 45 12.19 -0.88 4.85
N HIS A 46 11.52 0.30 4.84
CA HIS A 46 10.07 0.40 4.86
C HIS A 46 9.43 -0.39 3.71
N ILE A 47 9.99 -0.27 2.50
CA ILE A 47 9.50 -1.01 1.33
C ILE A 47 9.80 -2.51 1.43
N CYS A 48 10.94 -2.90 2.00
CA CYS A 48 11.28 -4.31 2.17
C CYS A 48 10.41 -5.02 3.22
N ILE A 49 10.12 -4.39 4.37
CA ILE A 49 9.23 -5.00 5.38
C ILE A 49 7.79 -5.15 4.89
N GLN A 50 7.38 -4.38 3.87
CA GLN A 50 6.11 -4.51 3.16
C GLN A 50 5.94 -5.92 2.55
N SER A 51 7.06 -6.62 2.24
CA SER A 51 7.04 -8.02 1.80
C SER A 51 6.37 -8.95 2.81
N GLY A 52 6.45 -8.66 4.11
CA GLY A 52 5.71 -9.39 5.14
C GLY A 52 4.20 -9.30 4.93
N ALA A 53 3.68 -8.10 4.67
CA ALA A 53 2.26 -7.89 4.39
C ALA A 53 1.85 -8.58 3.06
N ILE A 54 2.71 -8.59 2.04
CA ILE A 54 2.49 -9.31 0.78
C ILE A 54 2.36 -10.82 1.04
N ILE A 55 3.28 -11.41 1.81
CA ILE A 55 3.26 -12.84 2.16
C ILE A 55 1.99 -13.19 2.95
N ALA A 56 1.53 -12.29 3.84
CA ALA A 56 0.29 -12.48 4.58
C ALA A 56 -0.92 -12.64 3.65
N VAL A 57 -1.08 -11.73 2.69
CA VAL A 57 -2.18 -11.78 1.71
C VAL A 57 -2.04 -12.96 0.77
N LEU A 58 -0.83 -13.28 0.31
CA LEU A 58 -0.55 -14.48 -0.50
C LEU A 58 -1.02 -15.75 0.23
N GLY A 59 -0.74 -15.87 1.53
CA GLY A 59 -1.18 -16.98 2.36
C GLY A 59 -2.70 -17.03 2.54
N LEU A 60 -3.33 -15.88 2.86
CA LEU A 60 -4.77 -15.78 3.09
C LEU A 60 -5.60 -16.04 1.83
N TYR A 61 -5.10 -15.60 0.67
CA TYR A 61 -5.77 -15.75 -0.63
C TYR A 61 -5.12 -16.83 -1.51
N TYR A 62 -4.37 -17.76 -0.91
CA TYR A 62 -3.64 -18.81 -1.62
C TYR A 62 -4.50 -19.57 -2.65
N LYS A 63 -5.73 -19.95 -2.30
CA LYS A 63 -6.63 -20.66 -3.22
C LYS A 63 -6.96 -19.83 -4.46
N ARG A 64 -7.17 -18.54 -4.28
CA ARG A 64 -7.46 -17.61 -5.38
C ARG A 64 -6.24 -17.43 -6.28
N VAL A 65 -5.06 -17.20 -5.68
CA VAL A 65 -3.79 -17.09 -6.43
C VAL A 65 -3.48 -18.38 -7.20
N LYS A 66 -3.65 -19.54 -6.56
CA LYS A 66 -3.48 -20.85 -7.23
C LYS A 66 -4.43 -20.99 -8.42
N SER A 67 -5.71 -20.63 -8.28
CA SER A 67 -6.68 -20.65 -9.39
C SER A 67 -6.27 -19.73 -10.54
N MET A 68 -5.74 -18.55 -10.23
CA MET A 68 -5.23 -17.61 -11.23
C MET A 68 -4.03 -18.19 -11.99
N ILE A 69 -3.07 -18.78 -11.29
CA ILE A 69 -1.89 -19.41 -11.92
C ILE A 69 -2.31 -20.58 -12.79
N GLN A 70 -3.13 -21.48 -12.27
CA GLN A 70 -3.61 -22.66 -13.02
C GLN A 70 -4.44 -22.24 -14.22
N GLY A 71 -5.36 -21.29 -14.06
CA GLY A 71 -6.18 -20.79 -15.15
C GLY A 71 -5.35 -20.09 -16.24
N THR A 72 -4.34 -19.31 -15.86
CA THR A 72 -3.43 -18.67 -16.81
C THR A 72 -2.62 -19.71 -17.58
N LEU A 73 -2.10 -20.73 -16.90
CA LEU A 73 -1.38 -21.84 -17.56
C LEU A 73 -2.28 -22.60 -18.52
N GLN A 74 -3.51 -22.91 -18.11
CA GLN A 74 -4.50 -23.55 -18.98
C GLN A 74 -4.79 -22.68 -20.20
N ALA A 75 -5.05 -21.37 -20.02
CA ALA A 75 -5.32 -20.46 -21.12
C ALA A 75 -4.13 -20.39 -22.11
N LEU A 76 -2.89 -20.40 -21.62
CA LEU A 76 -1.70 -20.43 -22.49
C LEU A 76 -1.62 -21.74 -23.31
N LEU A 77 -1.93 -22.88 -22.70
CA LEU A 77 -1.91 -24.18 -23.37
C LEU A 77 -3.04 -24.33 -24.40
N THR A 78 -4.18 -23.68 -24.17
CA THR A 78 -5.36 -23.75 -25.02
C THR A 78 -5.51 -22.60 -26.01
N LEU A 79 -4.58 -21.63 -26.02
CA LEU A 79 -4.65 -20.43 -26.89
C LEU A 79 -4.90 -20.75 -28.37
N ARG A 80 -4.33 -21.85 -28.91
CA ARG A 80 -4.42 -22.25 -30.31
C ARG A 80 -5.61 -23.19 -30.59
N ARG A 81 -6.35 -23.59 -29.55
CA ARG A 81 -7.46 -24.55 -29.68
C ARG A 81 -8.78 -23.80 -29.88
N SER A 82 -9.08 -23.44 -31.12
CA SER A 82 -10.33 -22.76 -31.47
C SER A 82 -11.59 -23.66 -31.36
N ASP A 83 -11.40 -24.96 -31.23
CA ASP A 83 -12.42 -25.98 -31.04
C ASP A 83 -13.02 -25.96 -29.61
N LEU A 84 -12.36 -25.37 -28.65
CA LEU A 84 -12.83 -25.35 -27.27
C LEU A 84 -13.77 -24.15 -27.00
N PRO A 85 -14.78 -24.34 -26.10
CA PRO A 85 -15.61 -23.25 -25.59
C PRO A 85 -14.79 -22.12 -24.98
N MET A 86 -15.27 -20.87 -25.05
CA MET A 86 -14.59 -19.71 -24.52
C MET A 86 -14.27 -19.83 -23.02
N GLU A 87 -15.12 -20.45 -22.24
CA GLU A 87 -14.95 -20.66 -20.81
C GLU A 87 -13.77 -21.58 -20.49
N GLU A 88 -13.54 -22.60 -21.33
CA GLU A 88 -12.40 -23.51 -21.20
C GLU A 88 -11.10 -22.87 -21.70
N ARG A 89 -11.18 -22.03 -22.74
CA ARG A 89 -10.01 -21.27 -23.27
C ARG A 89 -9.56 -20.17 -22.36
N TYR A 90 -10.51 -19.48 -21.68
CA TYR A 90 -10.26 -18.37 -20.79
C TYR A 90 -10.95 -18.57 -19.45
N PRO A 91 -10.45 -19.50 -18.60
CA PRO A 91 -11.04 -19.75 -17.30
C PRO A 91 -11.02 -18.48 -16.43
N THR A 92 -11.93 -18.41 -15.49
CA THR A 92 -12.12 -17.25 -14.60
C THR A 92 -10.82 -16.79 -13.93
N GLY A 93 -9.97 -17.75 -13.52
CA GLY A 93 -8.65 -17.45 -12.95
C GLY A 93 -7.74 -16.68 -13.91
N ALA A 94 -7.71 -17.07 -15.19
CA ALA A 94 -6.94 -16.38 -16.23
C ALA A 94 -7.46 -14.96 -16.47
N ARG A 95 -8.79 -14.81 -16.57
CA ARG A 95 -9.43 -13.49 -16.75
C ARG A 95 -9.11 -12.55 -15.59
N LEU A 96 -9.14 -13.07 -14.36
CA LEU A 96 -8.79 -12.30 -13.18
C LEU A 96 -7.30 -11.89 -13.19
N ALA A 97 -6.39 -12.79 -13.55
CA ALA A 97 -4.97 -12.48 -13.69
C ALA A 97 -4.71 -11.39 -14.74
N VAL A 98 -5.36 -11.46 -15.90
CA VAL A 98 -5.28 -10.42 -16.94
C VAL A 98 -5.83 -9.09 -16.42
N ASN A 99 -6.97 -9.09 -15.76
CA ASN A 99 -7.55 -7.88 -15.16
C ASN A 99 -6.62 -7.22 -14.13
N MET A 100 -5.89 -8.01 -13.35
CA MET A 100 -4.90 -7.47 -12.42
C MET A 100 -3.71 -6.82 -13.12
N VAL A 101 -3.20 -7.45 -14.18
CA VAL A 101 -2.15 -6.86 -15.01
C VAL A 101 -2.65 -5.55 -15.63
N VAL A 102 -3.86 -5.55 -16.19
CA VAL A 102 -4.46 -4.33 -16.78
C VAL A 102 -4.63 -3.22 -15.72
N ALA A 103 -5.04 -3.56 -14.49
CA ALA A 103 -5.17 -2.58 -13.41
C ALA A 103 -3.81 -2.09 -12.88
N PHE A 104 -2.75 -2.87 -13.01
CA PHE A 104 -1.40 -2.49 -12.64
C PHE A 104 -0.76 -1.49 -13.62
N LEU A 105 -1.03 -1.64 -14.93
CA LEU A 105 -0.37 -0.88 -15.99
C LEU A 105 -0.39 0.65 -15.82
N PRO A 106 -1.53 1.32 -15.51
CA PRO A 106 -1.53 2.77 -15.38
C PRO A 106 -0.56 3.28 -14.30
N ALA A 107 -0.58 2.65 -13.11
CA ALA A 107 0.31 3.02 -12.04
C ALA A 107 1.78 2.71 -12.35
N MET A 108 2.06 1.59 -13.03
CA MET A 108 3.41 1.24 -13.48
C MET A 108 3.95 2.29 -14.46
N VAL A 109 3.19 2.64 -15.50
CA VAL A 109 3.62 3.61 -16.51
C VAL A 109 3.85 4.99 -15.88
N LEU A 110 2.89 5.47 -15.10
CA LEU A 110 3.02 6.77 -14.44
C LEU A 110 4.13 6.77 -13.38
N GLY A 111 4.34 5.65 -12.69
CA GLY A 111 5.44 5.48 -11.75
C GLY A 111 6.79 5.62 -12.43
N ILE A 112 7.01 4.93 -13.55
CA ILE A 112 8.26 5.04 -14.31
C ILE A 112 8.49 6.47 -14.82
N LEU A 113 7.44 7.14 -15.28
CA LEU A 113 7.57 8.48 -15.88
C LEU A 113 7.73 9.60 -14.86
N PHE A 114 7.13 9.49 -13.68
CA PHE A 114 6.98 10.59 -12.73
C PHE A 114 7.55 10.32 -11.34
N ASN A 115 8.21 9.17 -11.11
CA ASN A 115 8.71 8.77 -9.79
C ASN A 115 9.54 9.88 -9.10
N ASP A 116 10.52 10.44 -9.80
CA ASP A 116 11.43 11.43 -9.22
C ASP A 116 10.72 12.75 -8.93
N THR A 117 9.81 13.16 -9.83
CA THR A 117 8.98 14.35 -9.61
C THR A 117 8.05 14.17 -8.40
N ILE A 118 7.42 13.00 -8.27
CA ILE A 118 6.53 12.71 -7.15
C ILE A 118 7.32 12.66 -5.85
N LYS A 119 8.48 11.99 -5.83
CA LYS A 119 9.33 11.91 -4.64
C LYS A 119 9.81 13.28 -4.19
N SER A 120 10.28 14.14 -5.11
CA SER A 120 10.84 15.44 -4.76
C SER A 120 9.80 16.46 -4.25
N TYR A 121 8.58 16.45 -4.79
CA TYR A 121 7.57 17.47 -4.44
C TYR A 121 6.53 17.01 -3.43
N LEU A 122 6.18 15.73 -3.40
CA LEU A 122 5.02 15.25 -2.64
C LEU A 122 5.39 14.45 -1.40
N PHE A 123 6.63 13.92 -1.28
CA PHE A 123 7.03 13.11 -0.13
C PHE A 123 7.40 13.99 1.07
N ASN A 124 6.37 14.61 1.69
CA ASN A 124 6.51 15.43 2.87
C ASN A 124 5.29 15.28 3.80
N ALA A 125 5.46 15.61 5.08
CA ALA A 125 4.42 15.48 6.09
C ALA A 125 3.16 16.30 5.81
N PRO A 126 3.23 17.57 5.33
CA PRO A 126 2.05 18.33 4.95
C PRO A 126 1.20 17.66 3.87
N THR A 127 1.83 17.12 2.83
CA THR A 127 1.11 16.38 1.77
C THR A 127 0.37 15.17 2.33
N VAL A 128 1.00 14.41 3.22
CA VAL A 128 0.38 13.25 3.87
C VAL A 128 -0.81 13.68 4.73
N ALA A 129 -0.70 14.75 5.51
CA ALA A 129 -1.80 15.26 6.34
C ALA A 129 -3.01 15.66 5.47
N VAL A 130 -2.77 16.40 4.38
CA VAL A 130 -3.82 16.83 3.44
C VAL A 130 -4.47 15.62 2.76
N THR A 131 -3.69 14.66 2.28
CA THR A 131 -4.23 13.46 1.61
C THR A 131 -4.95 12.53 2.57
N TRP A 132 -4.55 12.46 3.84
CA TRP A 132 -5.31 11.76 4.87
C TRP A 132 -6.68 12.41 5.08
N LEU A 133 -6.71 13.74 5.22
CA LEU A 133 -7.95 14.50 5.39
C LEU A 133 -8.89 14.29 4.19
N LEU A 134 -8.39 14.53 2.98
CA LEU A 134 -9.18 14.39 1.75
C LEU A 134 -9.68 12.96 1.56
N GLY A 135 -8.82 11.96 1.79
CA GLY A 135 -9.21 10.55 1.71
C GLY A 135 -10.24 10.16 2.77
N GLY A 136 -10.13 10.70 3.99
CA GLY A 136 -11.12 10.50 5.05
C GLY A 136 -12.48 11.09 4.68
N ILE A 137 -12.51 12.32 4.19
CA ILE A 137 -13.74 12.99 3.70
C ILE A 137 -14.32 12.19 2.52
N ALA A 138 -13.50 11.77 1.56
CA ALA A 138 -13.95 10.99 0.41
C ALA A 138 -14.64 9.68 0.84
N ILE A 139 -14.09 8.95 1.81
CA ILE A 139 -14.72 7.75 2.37
C ILE A 139 -16.09 8.08 2.96
N LEU A 140 -16.21 9.11 3.81
CA LEU A 140 -17.46 9.45 4.48
C LEU A 140 -18.53 9.90 3.50
N VAL A 141 -18.17 10.76 2.53
CA VAL A 141 -19.07 11.20 1.44
C VAL A 141 -19.53 10.00 0.63
N PHE A 142 -18.61 9.11 0.26
CA PHE A 142 -18.92 7.91 -0.50
C PHE A 142 -19.88 6.97 0.24
N VAL A 143 -19.63 6.68 1.52
CA VAL A 143 -20.49 5.84 2.37
C VAL A 143 -21.89 6.46 2.49
N ARG A 144 -21.97 7.79 2.71
CA ARG A 144 -23.24 8.52 2.79
C ARG A 144 -24.03 8.46 1.48
N TYR A 145 -23.34 8.64 0.35
CA TYR A 145 -23.96 8.53 -0.99
C TYR A 145 -24.52 7.12 -1.24
N ARG A 146 -23.77 6.07 -0.95
CA ARG A 146 -24.24 4.68 -1.12
C ARG A 146 -25.41 4.35 -0.22
N LYS A 147 -25.40 4.79 1.03
CA LYS A 147 -26.53 4.63 1.95
C LYS A 147 -27.80 5.31 1.40
N LYS A 148 -27.65 6.54 0.89
CA LYS A 148 -28.78 7.30 0.33
C LYS A 148 -29.32 6.69 -0.97
N SER A 149 -28.45 6.08 -1.79
CA SER A 149 -28.85 5.44 -3.07
C SER A 149 -29.41 4.02 -2.92
N GLY A 150 -29.55 3.51 -1.71
CA GLY A 150 -30.07 2.16 -1.43
C GLY A 150 -29.17 1.00 -1.87
N LYS A 151 -27.94 1.28 -2.39
CA LYS A 151 -27.04 0.26 -2.92
C LYS A 151 -26.32 -0.57 -1.84
N GLY A 152 -26.29 -0.10 -0.58
CA GLY A 152 -25.69 -0.81 0.55
C GLY A 152 -24.26 -1.34 0.26
N PHE A 153 -23.98 -2.59 0.64
CA PHE A 153 -22.72 -3.29 0.39
C PHE A 153 -22.75 -4.13 -0.90
N GLY A 154 -23.91 -4.24 -1.55
CA GLY A 154 -24.11 -5.06 -2.75
C GLY A 154 -23.38 -4.54 -3.99
N GLY A 155 -23.31 -5.37 -5.02
CA GLY A 155 -22.67 -5.06 -6.28
C GLY A 155 -22.34 -6.36 -7.03
N ARG A 156 -21.60 -6.23 -8.13
CA ARG A 156 -21.14 -7.38 -8.93
C ARG A 156 -20.07 -8.18 -8.17
N GLU A 157 -20.01 -9.47 -8.45
CA GLU A 157 -18.97 -10.33 -7.95
C GLU A 157 -17.64 -10.10 -8.69
N LEU A 158 -16.54 -10.60 -8.12
CA LEU A 158 -15.20 -10.39 -8.66
C LEU A 158 -15.02 -11.04 -10.03
N GLU A 159 -15.69 -12.16 -10.28
CA GLU A 159 -15.69 -12.91 -11.51
C GLU A 159 -16.33 -12.17 -12.70
N GLU A 160 -17.18 -11.20 -12.41
CA GLU A 160 -17.85 -10.35 -13.40
C GLU A 160 -17.04 -9.11 -13.79
N LEU A 161 -15.86 -8.94 -13.20
CA LEU A 161 -14.97 -7.81 -13.49
C LEU A 161 -14.49 -7.86 -14.95
N THR A 162 -14.71 -6.79 -15.69
CA THR A 162 -14.22 -6.63 -17.05
C THR A 162 -12.84 -5.95 -17.07
N TRP A 163 -12.08 -6.12 -18.17
CA TRP A 163 -10.81 -5.43 -18.35
C TRP A 163 -10.97 -3.89 -18.37
N LYS A 164 -12.11 -3.37 -18.82
CA LYS A 164 -12.42 -1.93 -18.79
C LYS A 164 -12.58 -1.43 -17.37
N ASP A 165 -13.21 -2.23 -16.50
CA ASP A 165 -13.34 -1.90 -15.09
C ASP A 165 -11.99 -1.98 -14.38
N ALA A 166 -11.18 -2.99 -14.71
CA ALA A 166 -9.82 -3.13 -14.21
C ALA A 166 -8.95 -1.92 -14.56
N LEU A 167 -9.06 -1.42 -15.79
CA LEU A 167 -8.36 -0.21 -16.23
C LEU A 167 -8.79 1.04 -15.44
N LYS A 168 -10.09 1.21 -15.16
CA LYS A 168 -10.59 2.30 -14.30
C LYS A 168 -10.01 2.20 -12.88
N ILE A 169 -9.95 1.00 -12.32
CA ILE A 169 -9.33 0.76 -11.01
C ILE A 169 -7.85 1.12 -11.05
N GLY A 170 -7.16 0.79 -12.14
CA GLY A 170 -5.76 1.14 -12.36
C GLY A 170 -5.50 2.64 -12.38
N PHE A 171 -6.34 3.42 -13.06
CA PHE A 171 -6.25 4.88 -13.01
C PHE A 171 -6.53 5.43 -11.61
N MET A 172 -7.51 4.88 -10.89
CA MET A 172 -7.74 5.24 -9.49
C MET A 172 -6.52 4.88 -8.62
N GLN A 173 -5.88 3.72 -8.86
CA GLN A 173 -4.66 3.34 -8.16
C GLN A 173 -3.53 4.35 -8.38
N SER A 174 -3.42 4.93 -9.57
CA SER A 174 -2.37 5.91 -9.87
C SER A 174 -2.44 7.18 -8.99
N ILE A 175 -3.62 7.53 -8.48
CA ILE A 175 -3.77 8.62 -7.50
C ILE A 175 -3.03 8.30 -6.19
N ALA A 176 -2.89 7.02 -5.86
CA ALA A 176 -2.18 6.59 -4.66
C ALA A 176 -0.66 6.75 -4.73
N MET A 177 -0.11 7.17 -5.86
CA MET A 177 1.29 7.62 -5.96
C MET A 177 1.54 8.89 -5.14
N CYS A 178 0.48 9.69 -4.87
CA CYS A 178 0.55 10.78 -3.92
C CYS A 178 0.59 10.20 -2.49
N PRO A 179 1.67 10.49 -1.70
CA PRO A 179 1.85 9.96 -0.36
C PRO A 179 0.66 10.25 0.55
N GLY A 180 0.33 9.32 1.42
CA GLY A 180 -0.82 9.47 2.32
C GLY A 180 -2.17 9.10 1.70
N THR A 181 -2.30 9.03 0.39
CA THR A 181 -3.59 8.72 -0.29
C THR A 181 -4.10 7.31 0.05
N SER A 182 -3.24 6.33 0.20
CA SER A 182 -3.52 4.89 0.38
C SER A 182 -3.90 4.17 -0.91
N ARG A 183 -3.00 3.28 -1.35
CA ARG A 183 -3.22 2.41 -2.51
C ARG A 183 -4.46 1.55 -2.32
N SER A 184 -4.61 0.91 -1.16
CA SER A 184 -5.77 0.08 -0.84
C SER A 184 -7.08 0.87 -0.87
N LEU A 185 -7.10 2.12 -0.38
CA LEU A 185 -8.28 2.99 -0.48
C LEU A 185 -8.66 3.25 -1.94
N MET A 186 -7.71 3.67 -2.77
CA MET A 186 -8.00 4.03 -4.15
C MET A 186 -8.47 2.83 -4.96
N THR A 187 -7.86 1.66 -4.80
CA THR A 187 -8.28 0.45 -5.50
C THR A 187 -9.63 -0.09 -5.02
N MET A 188 -9.92 -0.01 -3.71
CA MET A 188 -11.25 -0.36 -3.18
C MET A 188 -12.34 0.59 -3.71
N LEU A 189 -12.14 1.90 -3.62
CA LEU A 189 -13.09 2.89 -4.16
C LEU A 189 -13.24 2.71 -5.68
N GLY A 190 -12.14 2.51 -6.41
CA GLY A 190 -12.17 2.24 -7.84
C GLY A 190 -13.00 1.00 -8.19
N GLY A 191 -12.84 -0.09 -7.44
CA GLY A 191 -13.63 -1.31 -7.60
C GLY A 191 -15.12 -1.08 -7.37
N ILE A 192 -15.46 -0.36 -6.30
CA ILE A 192 -16.86 -0.06 -5.97
C ILE A 192 -17.47 0.93 -7.00
N PHE A 193 -16.72 1.92 -7.48
CA PHE A 193 -17.16 2.80 -8.58
C PHE A 193 -17.34 2.04 -9.89
N ALA A 194 -16.51 1.02 -10.14
CA ALA A 194 -16.69 0.10 -11.26
C ALA A 194 -17.92 -0.83 -11.10
N GLY A 195 -18.60 -0.80 -9.95
CA GLY A 195 -19.83 -1.55 -9.68
C GLY A 195 -19.63 -2.87 -8.95
N LEU A 196 -18.44 -3.16 -8.42
CA LEU A 196 -18.21 -4.32 -7.56
C LEU A 196 -18.90 -4.16 -6.21
N SER A 197 -19.22 -5.29 -5.58
CA SER A 197 -19.58 -5.34 -4.17
C SER A 197 -18.38 -4.89 -3.32
N VAL A 198 -18.64 -4.45 -2.08
CA VAL A 198 -17.56 -4.05 -1.17
C VAL A 198 -16.57 -5.20 -0.95
N ALA A 199 -17.08 -6.42 -0.76
CA ALA A 199 -16.26 -7.61 -0.57
C ALA A 199 -15.38 -7.91 -1.80
N ALA A 200 -15.95 -7.87 -3.00
CA ALA A 200 -15.22 -8.09 -4.25
C ALA A 200 -14.16 -7.00 -4.51
N ALA A 201 -14.47 -5.74 -4.20
CA ALA A 201 -13.52 -4.63 -4.33
C ALA A 201 -12.34 -4.75 -3.35
N VAL A 202 -12.61 -5.19 -2.12
CA VAL A 202 -11.58 -5.47 -1.10
C VAL A 202 -10.68 -6.62 -1.55
N GLU A 203 -11.27 -7.73 -1.99
CA GLU A 203 -10.52 -8.88 -2.49
C GLU A 203 -9.65 -8.48 -3.69
N PHE A 204 -10.21 -7.78 -4.68
CA PHE A 204 -9.45 -7.29 -5.83
C PHE A 204 -8.30 -6.37 -5.43
N SER A 205 -8.56 -5.45 -4.50
CA SER A 205 -7.53 -4.54 -3.97
C SER A 205 -6.36 -5.29 -3.34
N PHE A 206 -6.63 -6.34 -2.57
CA PHE A 206 -5.60 -7.15 -1.94
C PHE A 206 -4.77 -7.94 -2.95
N LEU A 207 -5.43 -8.58 -3.90
CA LEU A 207 -4.77 -9.34 -4.95
C LEU A 207 -3.95 -8.42 -5.89
N LEU A 208 -4.48 -7.24 -6.23
CA LEU A 208 -3.72 -6.24 -7.01
C LEU A 208 -2.50 -5.75 -6.24
N GLY A 209 -2.61 -5.65 -4.91
CA GLY A 209 -1.49 -5.35 -4.02
C GLY A 209 -0.33 -6.31 -4.14
N LEU A 210 -0.58 -7.62 -4.34
CA LEU A 210 0.49 -8.60 -4.53
C LEU A 210 1.39 -8.24 -5.72
N ILE A 211 0.81 -7.74 -6.81
CA ILE A 211 1.57 -7.36 -8.00
C ILE A 211 2.23 -5.98 -7.79
N THR A 212 1.46 -5.00 -7.35
CA THR A 212 1.93 -3.61 -7.25
C THR A 212 3.03 -3.45 -6.20
N LEU A 213 2.79 -3.98 -4.98
CA LEU A 213 3.77 -3.91 -3.91
C LEU A 213 4.94 -4.86 -4.15
N GLY A 214 4.66 -6.04 -4.71
CA GLY A 214 5.72 -6.99 -5.09
C GLY A 214 6.69 -6.39 -6.10
N ALA A 215 6.19 -5.70 -7.13
CA ALA A 215 7.02 -5.01 -8.11
C ALA A 215 7.86 -3.89 -7.46
N ALA A 216 7.25 -3.08 -6.58
CA ALA A 216 7.97 -2.02 -5.85
C ALA A 216 9.05 -2.60 -4.93
N THR A 217 8.71 -3.62 -4.15
CA THR A 217 9.66 -4.27 -3.24
C THR A 217 10.86 -4.87 -3.98
N VAL A 218 10.62 -5.56 -5.11
CA VAL A 218 11.71 -6.12 -5.92
C VAL A 218 12.57 -5.01 -6.53
N HIS A 219 11.95 -3.97 -7.07
CA HIS A 219 12.66 -2.82 -7.64
C HIS A 219 13.61 -2.17 -6.63
N ASP A 220 13.09 -1.82 -5.45
CA ASP A 220 13.88 -1.10 -4.44
C ASP A 220 14.91 -2.02 -3.75
N ALA A 221 14.61 -3.31 -3.59
CA ALA A 221 15.59 -4.28 -3.11
C ALA A 221 16.77 -4.45 -4.08
N LEU A 222 16.55 -4.36 -5.38
CA LEU A 222 17.62 -4.42 -6.38
C LEU A 222 18.48 -3.16 -6.41
N LEU A 223 17.88 -1.98 -6.20
CA LEU A 223 18.60 -0.70 -6.23
C LEU A 223 19.33 -0.41 -4.93
N TYR A 224 18.65 -0.55 -3.80
CA TYR A 224 19.13 -0.08 -2.49
C TYR A 224 19.43 -1.21 -1.50
N GLY A 225 19.19 -2.48 -1.85
CA GLY A 225 19.27 -3.60 -0.92
C GLY A 225 20.63 -3.79 -0.29
N LYS A 226 21.72 -3.54 -1.03
CA LYS A 226 23.10 -3.64 -0.50
C LYS A 226 23.36 -2.60 0.58
N GLU A 227 22.99 -1.36 0.31
CA GLU A 227 23.17 -0.23 1.23
C GLU A 227 22.29 -0.40 2.47
N MET A 228 21.02 -0.75 2.29
CA MET A 228 20.08 -1.05 3.36
C MET A 228 20.63 -2.13 4.30
N VAL A 229 21.15 -3.24 3.77
CA VAL A 229 21.71 -4.31 4.61
C VAL A 229 23.00 -3.87 5.31
N ALA A 230 23.82 -3.04 4.66
CA ALA A 230 25.05 -2.52 5.27
C ALA A 230 24.76 -1.58 6.45
N GLN A 231 23.74 -0.71 6.35
CA GLN A 231 23.39 0.27 7.39
C GLN A 231 22.45 -0.31 8.47
N ILE A 232 21.48 -1.13 8.08
CA ILE A 232 20.44 -1.61 8.99
C ILE A 232 20.74 -3.01 9.53
N GLY A 233 21.30 -3.86 8.70
CA GLY A 233 21.62 -5.26 9.03
C GLY A 233 20.49 -6.25 8.72
N TRP A 234 20.84 -7.54 8.66
CA TRP A 234 19.91 -8.62 8.32
C TRP A 234 18.87 -8.90 9.41
N TRP A 235 19.26 -8.84 10.68
CA TRP A 235 18.34 -9.18 11.78
C TRP A 235 17.16 -8.22 11.91
N PRO A 236 17.35 -6.88 11.88
CA PRO A 236 16.23 -5.95 11.86
C PRO A 236 15.31 -6.19 10.66
N LEU A 237 15.86 -6.49 9.48
CA LEU A 237 15.05 -6.75 8.29
C LEU A 237 14.19 -8.01 8.44
N ILE A 238 14.78 -9.12 8.89
CA ILE A 238 14.05 -10.39 9.09
C ILE A 238 12.96 -10.21 10.16
N VAL A 239 13.29 -9.59 11.28
CA VAL A 239 12.34 -9.39 12.38
C VAL A 239 11.24 -8.43 11.99
N GLY A 240 11.56 -7.30 11.31
CA GLY A 240 10.59 -6.35 10.80
C GLY A 240 9.63 -6.98 9.79
N THR A 241 10.15 -7.78 8.86
CA THR A 241 9.32 -8.53 7.89
C THR A 241 8.42 -9.56 8.58
N ALA A 242 8.93 -10.30 9.56
CA ALA A 242 8.15 -11.30 10.29
C ALA A 242 7.03 -10.66 11.12
N THR A 243 7.30 -9.54 11.78
CA THR A 243 6.28 -8.79 12.53
C THR A 243 5.27 -8.11 11.61
N ALA A 244 5.69 -7.61 10.44
CA ALA A 244 4.78 -7.09 9.42
C ALA A 244 3.86 -8.20 8.88
N TRP A 245 4.40 -9.40 8.63
CA TRP A 245 3.59 -10.55 8.24
C TRP A 245 2.52 -10.91 9.28
N LEU A 246 2.91 -11.05 10.55
CA LEU A 246 2.00 -11.45 11.61
C LEU A 246 0.89 -10.40 11.82
N SER A 247 1.26 -9.13 11.91
CA SER A 247 0.31 -8.03 12.09
C SER A 247 -0.61 -7.85 10.88
N ALA A 248 -0.11 -8.05 9.65
CA ALA A 248 -0.92 -8.02 8.43
C ALA A 248 -1.95 -9.16 8.40
N VAL A 249 -1.59 -10.38 8.81
CA VAL A 249 -2.56 -11.49 8.92
C VAL A 249 -3.72 -11.12 9.85
N ILE A 250 -3.41 -10.51 10.99
CA ILE A 250 -4.42 -10.07 11.96
C ILE A 250 -5.28 -8.96 11.38
N ALA A 251 -4.65 -7.92 10.81
CA ALA A 251 -5.33 -6.75 10.25
C ALA A 251 -6.26 -7.10 9.10
N VAL A 252 -5.80 -7.92 8.15
CA VAL A 252 -6.59 -8.34 6.98
C VAL A 252 -7.79 -9.19 7.40
N LYS A 253 -7.59 -10.19 8.28
CA LYS A 253 -8.70 -11.01 8.79
C LYS A 253 -9.73 -10.16 9.54
N TRP A 254 -9.27 -9.25 10.40
CA TRP A 254 -10.14 -8.33 11.11
C TRP A 254 -10.91 -7.43 10.15
N MET A 255 -10.24 -6.82 9.17
CA MET A 255 -10.87 -5.91 8.23
C MET A 255 -11.94 -6.59 7.38
N VAL A 256 -11.65 -7.79 6.84
CA VAL A 256 -12.63 -8.57 6.07
C VAL A 256 -13.84 -8.92 6.95
N GLY A 257 -13.60 -9.41 8.18
CA GLY A 257 -14.69 -9.70 9.13
C GLY A 257 -15.51 -8.45 9.50
N TYR A 258 -14.86 -7.31 9.66
CA TYR A 258 -15.50 -6.03 9.96
C TYR A 258 -16.35 -5.53 8.78
N LEU A 259 -15.82 -5.51 7.57
CA LEU A 259 -16.50 -4.99 6.38
C LEU A 259 -17.67 -5.87 5.90
N ASN A 260 -17.74 -7.12 6.33
CA ASN A 260 -18.92 -7.96 6.09
C ASN A 260 -20.15 -7.48 6.86
N ARG A 261 -19.97 -6.68 7.92
CA ARG A 261 -21.07 -6.22 8.80
C ARG A 261 -21.16 -4.71 8.90
N HIS A 262 -20.09 -3.99 8.58
CA HIS A 262 -19.96 -2.55 8.80
C HIS A 262 -19.44 -1.84 7.54
N SER A 263 -19.66 -0.54 7.48
CA SER A 263 -19.20 0.29 6.37
C SER A 263 -17.72 0.72 6.54
N LEU A 264 -17.17 1.28 5.46
CA LEU A 264 -15.83 1.89 5.46
C LEU A 264 -15.72 3.15 6.35
N SER A 265 -16.82 3.62 6.96
CA SER A 265 -16.86 4.92 7.67
C SER A 265 -15.85 5.03 8.81
N ILE A 266 -15.56 3.94 9.53
CA ILE A 266 -14.56 3.95 10.62
C ILE A 266 -13.19 4.41 10.10
N PHE A 267 -12.78 3.94 8.94
CA PHE A 267 -11.51 4.32 8.32
C PHE A 267 -11.51 5.79 7.88
N GLY A 268 -12.67 6.30 7.40
CA GLY A 268 -12.81 7.72 7.06
C GLY A 268 -12.67 8.61 8.28
N THR A 269 -13.36 8.28 9.38
CA THR A 269 -13.25 9.00 10.65
C THR A 269 -11.83 8.94 11.21
N TYR A 270 -11.22 7.75 11.22
CA TYR A 270 -9.84 7.55 11.67
C TYR A 270 -8.86 8.44 10.90
N ARG A 271 -8.94 8.47 9.55
CA ARG A 271 -8.05 9.29 8.70
C ARG A 271 -8.19 10.77 9.00
N ILE A 272 -9.41 11.27 9.25
CA ILE A 272 -9.63 12.69 9.60
C ILE A 272 -8.98 13.00 10.95
N ILE A 273 -9.15 12.14 11.95
CA ILE A 273 -8.53 12.32 13.27
C ILE A 273 -7.00 12.29 13.13
N ALA A 274 -6.45 11.31 12.42
CA ALA A 274 -5.01 11.20 12.19
C ALA A 274 -4.45 12.41 11.43
N ALA A 275 -5.18 12.94 10.44
CA ALA A 275 -4.81 14.15 9.71
C ALA A 275 -4.77 15.37 10.63
N VAL A 276 -5.77 15.53 11.49
CA VAL A 276 -5.82 16.64 12.46
C VAL A 276 -4.65 16.55 13.43
N VAL A 277 -4.37 15.36 13.97
CA VAL A 277 -3.22 15.15 14.88
C VAL A 277 -1.92 15.50 14.17
N MET A 278 -1.70 15.00 12.95
CA MET A 278 -0.49 15.29 12.18
C MET A 278 -0.37 16.78 11.85
N MET A 279 -1.47 17.47 11.52
CA MET A 279 -1.46 18.94 11.31
C MET A 279 -1.09 19.68 12.59
N ILE A 280 -1.62 19.28 13.75
CA ILE A 280 -1.25 19.89 15.03
C ILE A 280 0.24 19.69 15.28
N MET A 281 0.78 18.50 15.07
CA MET A 281 2.21 18.23 15.23
C MET A 281 3.06 19.14 14.33
N ILE A 282 2.69 19.33 13.06
CA ILE A 282 3.36 20.23 12.13
C ILE A 282 3.30 21.69 12.63
N PHE A 283 2.12 22.17 13.05
CA PHE A 283 1.95 23.55 13.54
C PHE A 283 2.65 23.84 14.87
N THR A 284 2.91 22.82 15.69
CA THR A 284 3.69 22.94 16.93
C THR A 284 5.21 22.96 16.69
N GLY A 285 5.65 22.98 15.43
CA GLY A 285 7.06 23.07 15.06
C GLY A 285 7.79 21.73 15.13
N LEU A 286 7.04 20.62 15.11
CA LEU A 286 7.63 19.28 14.99
C LEU A 286 8.09 19.07 13.54
N GLU A 287 9.39 19.03 13.33
CA GLU A 287 9.99 18.67 12.03
C GLU A 287 10.02 17.16 11.90
N PHE A 288 9.36 16.63 10.85
CA PHE A 288 9.28 15.18 10.59
C PHE A 288 10.50 14.63 9.81
N SER A 289 11.49 15.47 9.56
CA SER A 289 12.79 15.08 9.00
C SER A 289 13.86 15.30 10.06
N HIS A 290 14.40 14.24 10.61
CA HIS A 290 15.72 14.30 11.21
C HIS A 290 16.73 14.24 10.05
N GLU A 291 17.20 15.39 9.59
CA GLU A 291 18.34 15.41 8.66
C GLU A 291 19.52 14.70 9.34
N GLU A 292 20.14 13.74 8.65
CA GLU A 292 21.47 13.27 9.03
C GLU A 292 22.35 14.52 9.09
N LYS A 293 22.90 14.83 10.28
CA LYS A 293 23.89 15.91 10.40
C LYS A 293 24.94 15.66 9.30
N SER A 294 25.06 16.59 8.37
CA SER A 294 26.03 16.45 7.31
C SER A 294 27.42 16.34 7.95
N GLU A 295 28.34 15.57 7.38
CA GLU A 295 29.74 15.54 7.85
C GLU A 295 30.35 16.94 7.97
N THR A 296 29.80 17.92 7.27
CA THR A 296 30.15 19.34 7.37
C THR A 296 29.70 19.97 8.68
N ASP A 297 28.54 19.61 9.21
CA ASP A 297 28.05 20.15 10.48
C ASP A 297 28.80 19.54 11.67
N GLU A 298 29.14 18.25 11.58
CA GLU A 298 29.95 17.56 12.57
C GLU A 298 31.40 18.11 12.61
N LYS A 299 31.98 18.40 11.44
CA LYS A 299 33.28 19.07 11.34
C LYS A 299 33.24 20.52 11.83
N ALA A 300 32.14 21.23 11.63
CA ALA A 300 31.93 22.59 12.16
C ALA A 300 31.76 22.58 13.68
N GLU A 301 31.03 21.62 14.25
CA GLU A 301 30.89 21.43 15.71
C GLU A 301 32.22 21.04 16.36
N LEU A 302 32.98 20.13 15.75
CA LEU A 302 34.33 19.76 16.20
C LEU A 302 35.31 20.95 16.16
N ALA A 303 35.30 21.74 15.09
CA ALA A 303 36.15 22.92 14.98
C ALA A 303 35.80 24.01 16.02
N LEU A 304 34.53 24.13 16.41
CA LEU A 304 34.07 25.02 17.48
C LEU A 304 34.46 24.53 18.89
N CYS A 305 34.60 23.22 19.07
CA CYS A 305 35.09 22.64 20.33
C CYS A 305 36.62 22.74 20.51
N GLU A 306 37.39 22.73 19.41
CA GLU A 306 38.86 22.89 19.46
C GLU A 306 39.31 24.35 19.75
N HIS A 307 38.43 25.33 19.60
CA HIS A 307 38.72 26.75 19.88
C HIS A 307 38.17 27.23 21.24
N ARG A 308 37.72 26.36 22.12
CA ARG A 308 37.37 26.66 23.54
C ARG A 308 38.34 25.99 24.49
#